data_50fe32c30facc55a647df543f13dbd81
#
_entry.id   50fe32c30facc55a647df543f13dbd81
#
_cell.length_a   1.000
_cell.length_b   1.000
_cell.length_c   1.000
_cell.angle_alpha   90.00
_cell.angle_beta   90.00
_cell.angle_gamma   90.00
#
_symmetry.space_group_name_H-M   'P 1'
#
loop_
_entity.id
_entity.type
_entity.pdbx_description
1 polymer ?
#
loop_
_entity_poly.entity_id
_entity_poly.type
_entity_poly.pdbx_seq_one_letter_code
_entity_poly.pdbx_strand_id
1 'polypeptide(L)'
;MEIREEDNIIYAKERYLYAKYRRHVERKIKLRPIDEDLKAYDALFSNDPVQFIPAEKSGVTKNYLFFYNLIVGQVTPLVFEDLIDAIERLIIIDIFLDSNDNPQLIFESLNSCGKDLEEADKVRNYLLMSQSKELQEQYYYRYWQKIEKLTDGEPTMFIRYYLTLKRMVISNIDDLYFDFKAYDEKAEMPREDTT
;
A
#
# COMPACT_ATOMS: atom_id res chain seq x y z
N MET A 1 2.91 -5.13 -39.13
CA MET A 1 3.61 -5.35 -37.85
C MET A 1 3.31 -4.26 -36.84
N GLU A 2 3.31 -2.98 -37.20
CA GLU A 2 2.96 -1.85 -36.31
C GLU A 2 1.53 -1.91 -35.71
N ILE A 3 0.54 -2.37 -36.48
CA ILE A 3 -0.86 -2.44 -36.02
C ILE A 3 -1.04 -3.41 -34.84
N ARG A 4 -0.25 -4.47 -34.75
CA ARG A 4 -0.34 -5.47 -33.65
C ARG A 4 0.23 -4.93 -32.33
N GLU A 5 1.28 -4.11 -32.36
CA GLU A 5 1.84 -3.55 -31.13
C GLU A 5 0.90 -2.51 -30.51
N GLU A 6 0.27 -1.65 -31.30
CA GLU A 6 -0.73 -0.69 -30.82
C GLU A 6 -1.95 -1.40 -30.21
N ASP A 7 -2.46 -2.45 -30.86
CA ASP A 7 -3.59 -3.23 -30.35
C ASP A 7 -3.27 -3.91 -29.00
N ASN A 8 -2.07 -4.45 -28.86
CA ASN A 8 -1.60 -5.07 -27.63
C ASN A 8 -1.46 -4.06 -26.49
N ILE A 9 -0.96 -2.87 -26.77
CA ILE A 9 -0.86 -1.77 -25.78
C ILE A 9 -2.26 -1.33 -25.35
N ILE A 10 -3.21 -1.17 -26.26
CA ILE A 10 -4.60 -0.81 -25.97
C ILE A 10 -5.24 -1.90 -25.11
N TYR A 11 -5.08 -3.16 -25.48
CA TYR A 11 -5.59 -4.30 -24.71
C TYR A 11 -5.08 -4.29 -23.27
N ALA A 12 -3.76 -4.15 -23.07
CA ALA A 12 -3.17 -4.15 -21.75
C ALA A 12 -3.67 -2.97 -20.91
N LYS A 13 -3.75 -1.77 -21.49
CA LYS A 13 -4.28 -0.59 -20.79
C LYS A 13 -5.72 -0.80 -20.34
N GLU A 14 -6.58 -1.29 -21.20
CA GLU A 14 -8.00 -1.51 -20.87
C GLU A 14 -8.21 -2.66 -19.89
N ARG A 15 -7.41 -3.72 -20.00
CA ARG A 15 -7.53 -4.88 -19.14
C ARG A 15 -7.01 -4.62 -17.73
N TYR A 16 -5.85 -3.98 -17.61
CA TYR A 16 -5.15 -3.86 -16.32
C TYR A 16 -5.26 -2.50 -15.67
N LEU A 17 -5.30 -1.42 -16.44
CA LEU A 17 -5.18 -0.07 -15.90
C LEU A 17 -6.51 0.66 -15.77
N TYR A 18 -7.44 0.46 -16.71
CA TYR A 18 -8.69 1.22 -16.72
C TYR A 18 -9.90 0.40 -16.28
N ALA A 19 -10.80 1.05 -15.53
CA ALA A 19 -12.08 0.45 -15.15
C ALA A 19 -13.06 0.51 -16.32
N LYS A 20 -13.77 -0.61 -16.57
CA LYS A 20 -14.84 -0.68 -17.59
C LYS A 20 -16.11 -0.03 -17.02
N TYR A 21 -16.35 1.23 -17.34
CA TYR A 21 -17.63 1.89 -17.05
C TYR A 21 -18.60 1.76 -18.23
N ARG A 22 -19.79 1.22 -18.00
CA ARG A 22 -20.77 0.90 -19.04
C ARG A 22 -21.37 2.11 -19.78
N ARG A 23 -21.20 3.36 -19.34
CA ARG A 23 -21.99 4.51 -19.88
C ARG A 23 -21.31 5.87 -19.97
N HIS A 24 -20.06 6.09 -19.58
CA HIS A 24 -19.45 7.44 -19.66
C HIS A 24 -18.00 7.46 -20.13
N VAL A 25 -17.69 8.53 -20.83
CA VAL A 25 -16.50 8.83 -21.64
C VAL A 25 -15.20 8.96 -20.84
N GLU A 26 -15.25 9.03 -19.51
CA GLU A 26 -14.04 9.17 -18.71
C GLU A 26 -13.49 7.78 -18.30
N ARG A 27 -12.34 7.44 -18.84
CA ARG A 27 -11.58 6.27 -18.41
C ARG A 27 -11.03 6.55 -17.01
N LYS A 28 -11.53 5.84 -16.01
CA LYS A 28 -10.98 5.91 -14.65
C LYS A 28 -9.92 4.83 -14.46
N ILE A 29 -8.78 5.21 -13.92
CA ILE A 29 -7.74 4.26 -13.52
C ILE A 29 -8.27 3.40 -12.36
N LYS A 30 -8.05 2.08 -12.44
CA LYS A 30 -8.58 1.10 -11.46
C LYS A 30 -8.02 1.28 -10.06
N LEU A 31 -6.72 1.51 -9.95
CA LEU A 31 -6.00 1.66 -8.70
C LEU A 31 -5.43 3.07 -8.63
N ARG A 32 -5.63 3.74 -7.51
CA ARG A 32 -5.02 5.05 -7.25
C ARG A 32 -4.42 5.02 -5.86
N PRO A 33 -3.14 5.32 -5.73
CA PRO A 33 -2.53 5.54 -4.42
C PRO A 33 -3.06 6.83 -3.79
N ILE A 34 -2.73 7.05 -2.55
CA ILE A 34 -3.11 8.25 -1.78
C ILE A 34 -1.94 9.23 -1.69
N ASP A 35 -2.25 10.48 -1.36
CA ASP A 35 -1.31 11.54 -1.01
C ASP A 35 -0.17 11.79 -2.03
N GLU A 36 1.08 11.72 -1.58
CA GLU A 36 2.26 12.08 -2.37
C GLU A 36 2.48 11.11 -3.53
N ASP A 37 2.16 9.83 -3.34
CA ASP A 37 2.27 8.82 -4.38
C ASP A 37 1.23 9.03 -5.51
N LEU A 38 0.10 9.68 -5.21
CA LEU A 38 -0.91 9.98 -6.22
C LEU A 38 -0.37 10.88 -7.33
N LYS A 39 0.41 11.90 -6.99
CA LYS A 39 1.01 12.82 -7.97
C LYS A 39 1.99 12.10 -8.89
N ALA A 40 2.85 11.27 -8.30
CA ALA A 40 3.79 10.47 -9.06
C ALA A 40 3.08 9.45 -9.96
N TYR A 41 2.00 8.85 -9.46
CA TYR A 41 1.21 7.89 -10.21
C TYR A 41 0.45 8.53 -11.37
N ASP A 42 -0.23 9.66 -11.15
CA ASP A 42 -0.94 10.40 -12.21
C ASP A 42 0.03 10.88 -13.30
N ALA A 43 1.26 11.23 -12.95
CA ALA A 43 2.30 11.62 -13.92
C ALA A 43 2.64 10.47 -14.89
N LEU A 44 2.57 9.21 -14.50
CA LEU A 44 2.79 8.05 -15.38
C LEU A 44 1.76 7.95 -16.52
N PHE A 45 0.57 8.51 -16.33
CA PHE A 45 -0.52 8.49 -17.30
C PHE A 45 -0.70 9.82 -18.05
N SER A 46 0.14 10.82 -17.77
CA SER A 46 0.13 12.08 -18.50
C SER A 46 0.63 11.89 -19.94
N ASN A 47 0.08 12.66 -20.86
CA ASN A 47 0.54 12.63 -22.26
C ASN A 47 1.88 13.36 -22.47
N ASP A 48 2.43 13.96 -21.42
CA ASP A 48 3.66 14.72 -21.45
C ASP A 48 4.74 14.04 -20.59
N PRO A 49 5.63 13.23 -21.21
CA PRO A 49 6.73 12.58 -20.51
C PRO A 49 7.69 13.55 -19.81
N VAL A 50 7.71 14.82 -20.24
CA VAL A 50 8.58 15.87 -19.66
C VAL A 50 8.08 16.30 -18.28
N GLN A 51 6.79 16.11 -17.98
CA GLN A 51 6.22 16.37 -16.66
C GLN A 51 6.47 15.23 -15.65
N PHE A 52 7.03 14.12 -16.10
CA PHE A 52 7.49 13.08 -15.21
C PHE A 52 8.78 13.54 -14.50
N ILE A 53 8.60 14.42 -13.52
CA ILE A 53 9.66 14.74 -12.57
C ILE A 53 9.61 13.60 -11.53
N PRO A 54 10.66 12.76 -11.45
CA PRO A 54 10.74 11.73 -10.42
C PRO A 54 10.62 12.44 -9.07
N ALA A 55 9.53 12.26 -8.36
CA ALA A 55 9.51 12.57 -6.94
C ALA A 55 10.48 11.56 -6.31
N GLU A 56 11.71 11.97 -6.02
CA GLU A 56 12.81 11.09 -5.56
C GLU A 56 12.42 10.24 -4.34
N LYS A 57 11.42 10.70 -3.58
CA LYS A 57 10.90 10.02 -2.40
C LYS A 57 9.73 9.06 -2.68
N SER A 58 9.06 9.15 -3.83
CA SER A 58 7.89 8.31 -4.12
C SER A 58 8.28 6.86 -4.41
N GLY A 59 7.62 5.92 -3.71
CA GLY A 59 7.72 4.49 -3.99
C GLY A 59 7.28 4.14 -5.41
N VAL A 60 6.26 4.82 -5.94
CA VAL A 60 5.77 4.66 -7.31
C VAL A 60 6.85 4.97 -8.32
N THR A 61 7.54 6.10 -8.18
CA THR A 61 8.62 6.49 -9.08
C THR A 61 9.79 5.52 -9.04
N LYS A 62 10.20 5.12 -7.83
CA LYS A 62 11.31 4.15 -7.65
C LYS A 62 10.98 2.81 -8.32
N ASN A 63 9.77 2.28 -8.09
CA ASN A 63 9.34 1.04 -8.69
C ASN A 63 9.19 1.14 -10.21
N TYR A 64 8.64 2.24 -10.71
CA TYR A 64 8.56 2.45 -12.16
C TYR A 64 9.95 2.44 -12.80
N LEU A 65 10.89 3.20 -12.27
CA LEU A 65 12.26 3.24 -12.78
C LEU A 65 12.97 1.90 -12.67
N PHE A 66 12.73 1.16 -11.58
CA PHE A 66 13.28 -0.19 -11.43
C PHE A 66 12.81 -1.11 -12.55
N PHE A 67 11.50 -1.20 -12.78
CA PHE A 67 10.95 -2.06 -13.83
C PHE A 67 11.31 -1.56 -15.23
N TYR A 68 11.29 -0.24 -15.45
CA TYR A 68 11.70 0.35 -16.72
C TYR A 68 13.14 -0.04 -17.07
N ASN A 69 14.07 0.15 -16.15
CA ASN A 69 15.48 -0.19 -16.37
C ASN A 69 15.68 -1.71 -16.54
N LEU A 70 14.91 -2.51 -15.80
CA LEU A 70 14.95 -3.97 -15.93
C LEU A 70 14.51 -4.41 -17.33
N ILE A 71 13.46 -3.81 -17.87
CA ILE A 71 12.94 -4.14 -19.21
C ILE A 71 13.87 -3.64 -20.32
N VAL A 72 14.30 -2.37 -20.25
CA VAL A 72 15.15 -1.75 -21.28
C VAL A 72 16.58 -2.31 -21.25
N GLY A 73 17.06 -2.70 -20.06
CA GLY A 73 18.42 -3.26 -19.89
C GLY A 73 18.60 -4.71 -20.32
N GLN A 74 17.56 -5.37 -20.84
CA GLN A 74 17.67 -6.76 -21.30
C GLN A 74 18.53 -6.86 -22.58
N VAL A 75 19.44 -7.81 -22.62
CA VAL A 75 20.27 -8.12 -23.81
C VAL A 75 19.41 -8.62 -24.96
N THR A 76 18.34 -9.37 -24.65
CA THR A 76 17.34 -9.81 -25.63
C THR A 76 16.08 -8.97 -25.39
N PRO A 77 15.54 -8.29 -26.42
CA PRO A 77 14.30 -7.54 -26.29
C PRO A 77 13.20 -8.41 -25.72
N LEU A 78 12.54 -7.93 -24.69
CA LEU A 78 11.41 -8.62 -24.07
C LEU A 78 10.23 -8.55 -25.02
N VAL A 79 9.68 -9.70 -25.38
CA VAL A 79 8.49 -9.77 -26.21
C VAL A 79 7.28 -9.40 -25.35
N PHE A 80 6.50 -8.43 -25.81
CA PHE A 80 5.36 -7.89 -25.05
C PHE A 80 4.33 -8.99 -24.72
N GLU A 81 4.06 -9.88 -25.67
CA GLU A 81 3.16 -11.00 -25.50
C GLU A 81 3.61 -11.95 -24.37
N ASP A 82 4.90 -12.26 -24.30
CA ASP A 82 5.45 -13.12 -23.24
C ASP A 82 5.28 -12.48 -21.86
N LEU A 83 5.40 -11.15 -21.76
CA LEU A 83 5.17 -10.41 -20.52
C LEU A 83 3.70 -10.48 -20.11
N ILE A 84 2.79 -10.27 -21.04
CA ILE A 84 1.33 -10.37 -20.78
C ILE A 84 0.96 -11.79 -20.36
N ASP A 85 1.46 -12.80 -21.06
CA ASP A 85 1.24 -14.20 -20.72
C ASP A 85 1.76 -14.55 -19.32
N ALA A 86 2.92 -13.98 -18.94
CA ALA A 86 3.46 -14.17 -17.60
C ALA A 86 2.56 -13.51 -16.53
N ILE A 87 2.06 -12.30 -16.79
CA ILE A 87 1.12 -11.61 -15.89
C ILE A 87 -0.19 -12.42 -15.77
N GLU A 88 -0.71 -12.97 -16.86
CA GLU A 88 -1.95 -13.76 -16.84
C GLU A 88 -1.82 -15.11 -16.12
N ARG A 89 -0.61 -15.61 -15.94
CA ARG A 89 -0.33 -16.81 -15.12
C ARG A 89 -0.26 -16.53 -13.63
N LEU A 90 -0.25 -15.26 -13.20
CA LEU A 90 -0.26 -14.93 -11.77
C LEU A 90 -1.57 -15.42 -11.14
N ILE A 91 -1.44 -16.12 -10.05
CA ILE A 91 -2.58 -16.61 -9.25
C ILE A 91 -2.90 -15.53 -8.21
N ILE A 92 -4.14 -15.04 -8.24
CA ILE A 92 -4.65 -14.08 -7.27
C ILE A 92 -5.69 -14.79 -6.42
N ILE A 93 -5.55 -14.68 -5.11
CA ILE A 93 -6.53 -15.16 -4.14
C ILE A 93 -7.33 -13.94 -3.69
N ASP A 94 -8.64 -13.96 -3.97
CA ASP A 94 -9.57 -12.93 -3.52
C ASP A 94 -10.33 -13.46 -2.29
N ILE A 95 -10.22 -12.75 -1.16
CA ILE A 95 -10.80 -13.17 0.11
C ILE A 95 -11.87 -12.17 0.50
N PHE A 96 -13.11 -12.63 0.56
CA PHE A 96 -14.24 -11.85 1.04
C PHE A 96 -14.46 -12.13 2.52
N LEU A 97 -14.51 -11.07 3.31
CA LEU A 97 -14.76 -11.14 4.75
C LEU A 97 -16.25 -10.95 5.02
N ASP A 98 -16.78 -11.69 5.97
CA ASP A 98 -18.12 -11.48 6.48
C ASP A 98 -18.12 -10.78 7.87
N SER A 99 -19.30 -10.54 8.43
CA SER A 99 -19.45 -9.84 9.72
C SER A 99 -18.88 -10.58 10.93
N ASN A 100 -18.60 -11.89 10.80
CA ASN A 100 -18.07 -12.72 11.87
C ASN A 100 -16.55 -12.87 11.77
N ASP A 101 -15.96 -12.50 10.64
CA ASP A 101 -14.53 -12.57 10.43
C ASP A 101 -13.82 -11.46 11.20
N ASN A 102 -12.62 -11.78 11.67
CA ASN A 102 -11.72 -10.77 12.21
C ASN A 102 -10.72 -10.37 11.13
N PRO A 103 -10.90 -9.18 10.49
CA PRO A 103 -10.04 -8.73 9.40
C PRO A 103 -8.58 -8.66 9.78
N GLN A 104 -8.29 -8.28 11.03
CA GLN A 104 -6.93 -8.13 11.52
C GLN A 104 -6.21 -9.47 11.62
N LEU A 105 -6.86 -10.49 12.22
CA LEU A 105 -6.26 -11.81 12.34
C LEU A 105 -6.01 -12.44 10.97
N ILE A 106 -6.95 -12.28 10.04
CA ILE A 106 -6.79 -12.78 8.66
C ILE A 106 -5.63 -12.07 7.97
N PHE A 107 -5.57 -10.74 8.09
CA PHE A 107 -4.49 -9.95 7.51
C PHE A 107 -3.12 -10.33 8.08
N GLU A 108 -3.00 -10.48 9.40
CA GLU A 108 -1.76 -10.93 10.07
C GLU A 108 -1.34 -12.33 9.61
N SER A 109 -2.30 -13.26 9.51
CA SER A 109 -2.04 -14.63 9.05
C SER A 109 -1.54 -14.69 7.60
N LEU A 110 -2.12 -13.89 6.72
CA LEU A 110 -1.73 -13.85 5.31
C LEU A 110 -0.36 -13.20 5.11
N ASN A 111 -0.05 -12.15 5.88
CA ASN A 111 1.24 -11.46 5.78
C ASN A 111 2.40 -12.27 6.36
N SER A 112 2.12 -13.25 7.24
CA SER A 112 3.17 -14.14 7.75
C SER A 112 3.80 -15.04 6.67
N CYS A 113 3.19 -15.14 5.49
CA CYS A 113 3.69 -15.93 4.37
C CYS A 113 4.50 -15.12 3.34
N GLY A 114 4.65 -13.80 3.54
CA GLY A 114 5.32 -12.89 2.61
C GLY A 114 6.44 -12.06 3.23
N LYS A 115 6.59 -10.81 2.78
CA LYS A 115 7.44 -9.82 3.45
C LYS A 115 6.76 -9.45 4.78
N ASP A 116 7.45 -9.67 5.88
CA ASP A 116 6.93 -9.30 7.20
C ASP A 116 6.60 -7.80 7.23
N LEU A 117 5.46 -7.49 7.85
CA LEU A 117 5.10 -6.13 8.18
C LEU A 117 6.08 -5.58 9.21
N GLU A 118 6.42 -4.31 9.07
CA GLU A 118 7.11 -3.61 10.13
C GLU A 118 6.24 -3.56 11.39
N GLU A 119 6.89 -3.56 12.54
CA GLU A 119 6.18 -3.55 13.83
C GLU A 119 5.23 -2.35 13.95
N ALA A 120 5.62 -1.20 13.40
CA ALA A 120 4.75 -0.02 13.33
C ALA A 120 3.51 -0.24 12.47
N ASP A 121 3.62 -0.96 11.35
CA ASP A 121 2.47 -1.27 10.51
C ASP A 121 1.48 -2.20 11.21
N LYS A 122 1.99 -3.18 11.98
CA LYS A 122 1.16 -4.06 12.80
C LYS A 122 0.39 -3.26 13.86
N VAL A 123 1.06 -2.31 14.53
CA VAL A 123 0.43 -1.40 15.51
C VAL A 123 -0.62 -0.51 14.84
N ARG A 124 -0.30 0.09 13.68
CA ARG A 124 -1.27 0.89 12.93
C ARG A 124 -2.53 0.10 12.59
N ASN A 125 -2.34 -1.09 12.06
CA ASN A 125 -3.45 -1.95 11.67
C ASN A 125 -4.30 -2.35 12.88
N TYR A 126 -3.67 -2.70 13.99
CA TYR A 126 -4.36 -2.97 15.25
C TYR A 126 -5.25 -1.81 15.71
N LEU A 127 -4.73 -0.59 15.64
CA LEU A 127 -5.47 0.61 16.06
C LEU A 127 -6.60 1.01 15.10
N LEU A 128 -6.42 0.81 13.79
CA LEU A 128 -7.32 1.34 12.78
C LEU A 128 -8.34 0.31 12.27
N MET A 129 -7.96 -0.97 12.08
CA MET A 129 -8.82 -1.94 11.41
C MET A 129 -10.09 -2.29 12.19
N SER A 130 -10.12 -2.05 13.50
CA SER A 130 -11.32 -2.26 14.33
C SER A 130 -12.32 -1.11 14.28
N GLN A 131 -11.98 0.00 13.62
CA GLN A 131 -12.79 1.21 13.56
C GLN A 131 -13.65 1.28 12.29
N SER A 132 -14.71 2.12 12.29
CA SER A 132 -15.43 2.43 11.07
C SER A 132 -14.52 3.11 10.05
N LYS A 133 -14.86 3.04 8.75
CA LYS A 133 -14.06 3.63 7.69
C LYS A 133 -13.78 5.12 7.91
N GLU A 134 -14.79 5.86 8.37
CA GLU A 134 -14.69 7.30 8.64
C GLU A 134 -13.71 7.59 9.78
N LEU A 135 -13.74 6.78 10.85
CA LEU A 135 -12.81 6.90 11.98
C LEU A 135 -11.40 6.47 11.59
N GLN A 136 -11.26 5.42 10.76
CA GLN A 136 -9.95 5.02 10.23
C GLN A 136 -9.27 6.19 9.49
N GLU A 137 -10.01 6.84 8.57
CA GLU A 137 -9.50 7.99 7.83
C GLU A 137 -9.15 9.15 8.76
N GLN A 138 -10.05 9.48 9.70
CA GLN A 138 -9.85 10.55 10.65
C GLN A 138 -8.60 10.31 11.52
N TYR A 139 -8.43 9.12 12.08
CA TYR A 139 -7.30 8.80 12.94
C TYR A 139 -5.99 8.72 12.15
N TYR A 140 -6.05 8.17 10.95
CA TYR A 140 -4.89 8.16 10.07
C TYR A 140 -4.38 9.58 9.81
N TYR A 141 -5.20 10.48 9.28
CA TYR A 141 -4.76 11.84 8.93
C TYR A 141 -4.46 12.72 10.15
N ARG A 142 -5.21 12.55 11.24
CA ARG A 142 -5.04 13.38 12.42
C ARG A 142 -3.81 13.00 13.26
N TYR A 143 -3.49 11.71 13.31
CA TYR A 143 -2.45 11.19 14.20
C TYR A 143 -1.35 10.45 13.46
N TRP A 144 -1.69 9.36 12.74
CA TRP A 144 -0.71 8.44 12.20
C TRP A 144 0.18 9.07 11.14
N GLN A 145 -0.39 9.74 10.16
CA GLN A 145 0.34 10.44 9.11
C GLN A 145 1.34 11.48 9.69
N LYS A 146 0.99 12.11 10.82
CA LYS A 146 1.91 13.04 11.48
C LYS A 146 3.10 12.31 12.09
N ILE A 147 2.86 11.12 12.68
CA ILE A 147 3.93 10.28 13.19
C ILE A 147 4.87 9.90 12.04
N GLU A 148 4.35 9.38 10.93
CA GLU A 148 5.14 9.03 9.76
C GLU A 148 5.97 10.21 9.24
N LYS A 149 5.37 11.39 9.11
CA LYS A 149 6.07 12.61 8.66
C LYS A 149 7.15 13.09 9.62
N LEU A 150 6.88 13.05 10.91
CA LEU A 150 7.82 13.54 11.93
C LEU A 150 8.98 12.57 12.19
N THR A 151 8.79 11.30 11.85
CA THR A 151 9.81 10.25 11.98
C THR A 151 10.54 9.95 10.67
N ASP A 152 10.31 10.76 9.63
CA ASP A 152 10.87 10.58 8.28
C ASP A 152 10.60 9.16 7.72
N GLY A 153 9.42 8.61 8.04
CA GLY A 153 8.98 7.28 7.62
C GLY A 153 9.45 6.11 8.49
N GLU A 154 10.01 6.39 9.67
CA GLU A 154 10.54 5.40 10.62
C GLU A 154 9.74 5.37 11.95
N PRO A 155 8.43 5.07 11.92
CA PRO A 155 7.58 5.16 13.10
C PRO A 155 7.86 4.07 14.15
N THR A 156 8.51 2.96 13.78
CA THR A 156 8.83 1.85 14.70
C THR A 156 9.63 2.32 15.92
N MET A 157 10.68 3.12 15.72
CA MET A 157 11.48 3.64 16.82
C MET A 157 10.72 4.63 17.69
N PHE A 158 9.84 5.44 17.10
CA PHE A 158 8.96 6.34 17.85
C PHE A 158 8.05 5.55 18.81
N ILE A 159 7.39 4.51 18.32
CA ILE A 159 6.51 3.66 19.14
C ILE A 159 7.31 2.99 20.25
N ARG A 160 8.52 2.49 19.96
CA ARG A 160 9.40 1.89 20.94
C ARG A 160 9.74 2.86 22.08
N TYR A 161 10.12 4.08 21.75
CA TYR A 161 10.42 5.10 22.77
C TYR A 161 9.17 5.50 23.56
N TYR A 162 8.04 5.63 22.89
CA TYR A 162 6.76 5.90 23.56
C TYR A 162 6.42 4.81 24.58
N LEU A 163 6.48 3.54 24.20
CA LEU A 163 6.24 2.42 25.11
C LEU A 163 7.25 2.36 26.25
N THR A 164 8.52 2.61 25.96
CA THR A 164 9.57 2.68 26.99
C THR A 164 9.25 3.72 28.05
N LEU A 165 8.81 4.92 27.65
CA LEU A 165 8.40 5.97 28.57
C LEU A 165 7.15 5.61 29.37
N LYS A 166 6.20 4.93 28.76
CA LYS A 166 4.94 4.55 29.42
C LYS A 166 5.09 3.35 30.36
N ARG A 167 5.90 2.38 29.99
CA ARG A 167 6.08 1.11 30.74
C ARG A 167 7.31 1.15 31.64
N MET A 168 8.22 2.10 31.46
CA MET A 168 9.53 2.16 32.10
C MET A 168 10.39 0.91 31.85
N VAL A 169 10.15 0.21 30.76
CA VAL A 169 10.86 -0.98 30.30
C VAL A 169 11.16 -0.84 28.82
N ILE A 170 12.37 -1.16 28.40
CA ILE A 170 12.77 -1.10 27.01
C ILE A 170 12.20 -2.33 26.28
N SER A 171 11.32 -2.09 25.31
CA SER A 171 10.79 -3.15 24.45
C SER A 171 11.83 -3.63 23.44
N ASN A 172 11.85 -4.93 23.15
CA ASN A 172 12.54 -5.44 21.98
C ASN A 172 11.82 -4.98 20.72
N ILE A 173 12.56 -4.69 19.64
CA ILE A 173 11.96 -4.22 18.38
C ILE A 173 11.07 -5.30 17.79
N ASP A 174 11.51 -6.55 17.79
CA ASP A 174 10.78 -7.66 17.18
C ASP A 174 9.49 -8.04 17.93
N ASP A 175 9.36 -7.62 19.19
CA ASP A 175 8.19 -7.89 20.04
C ASP A 175 7.33 -6.62 20.25
N LEU A 176 7.63 -5.53 19.55
CA LEU A 176 7.05 -4.22 19.81
C LEU A 176 5.53 -4.20 19.69
N TYR A 177 4.98 -4.88 18.70
CA TYR A 177 3.54 -5.02 18.50
C TYR A 177 2.86 -5.73 19.68
N PHE A 178 3.42 -6.84 20.14
CA PHE A 178 2.88 -7.59 21.28
C PHE A 178 2.96 -6.78 22.57
N ASP A 179 4.05 -6.05 22.76
CA ASP A 179 4.22 -5.14 23.88
C ASP A 179 3.24 -3.97 23.87
N PHE A 180 2.98 -3.42 22.66
CA PHE A 180 1.97 -2.37 22.47
C PHE A 180 0.58 -2.88 22.79
N LYS A 181 0.19 -4.03 22.25
CA LYS A 181 -1.11 -4.65 22.48
C LYS A 181 -1.34 -4.93 23.96
N ALA A 182 -0.36 -5.52 24.65
CA ALA A 182 -0.44 -5.78 26.08
C ALA A 182 -0.52 -4.50 26.92
N TYR A 183 0.06 -3.40 26.46
CA TYR A 183 -0.05 -2.08 27.10
C TYR A 183 -1.46 -1.50 26.90
N ASP A 184 -1.99 -1.53 25.67
CA ASP A 184 -3.31 -1.00 25.32
C ASP A 184 -4.43 -1.72 26.07
N GLU A 185 -4.38 -3.04 26.13
CA GLU A 185 -5.34 -3.88 26.87
C GLU A 185 -5.36 -3.57 28.37
N LYS A 186 -4.20 -3.21 28.97
CA LYS A 186 -4.11 -2.87 30.40
C LYS A 186 -4.48 -1.42 30.69
N ALA A 187 -4.26 -0.52 29.72
CA ALA A 187 -4.45 0.92 29.93
C ALA A 187 -5.94 1.31 29.93
N GLU A 188 -6.88 0.40 29.52
CA GLU A 188 -8.29 0.74 29.32
C GLU A 188 -8.43 2.07 28.58
N MET A 189 -7.65 2.26 27.52
CA MET A 189 -7.80 3.50 26.74
C MET A 189 -9.26 3.62 26.33
N PRO A 190 -9.94 4.75 26.59
CA PRO A 190 -11.31 4.93 26.16
C PRO A 190 -11.32 4.89 24.63
N ARG A 191 -11.67 3.73 24.10
CA ARG A 191 -12.15 3.64 22.72
C ARG A 191 -13.41 4.46 22.74
N GLU A 192 -13.47 5.55 22.00
CA GLU A 192 -14.71 6.28 21.85
C GLU A 192 -15.74 5.27 21.36
N ASP A 193 -16.60 4.83 22.28
CA ASP A 193 -17.70 3.95 21.97
C ASP A 193 -18.52 4.63 20.89
N THR A 194 -18.62 3.99 19.75
CA THR A 194 -19.51 4.37 18.67
C THR A 194 -20.93 4.23 19.16
N THR A 195 -21.52 5.34 19.65
CA THR A 195 -22.97 5.50 19.71
C THR A 195 -23.51 6.02 18.39
#